data_0ac2b3ded065de7ebf4d890c3cd0f0ab
#
_entry.id   0ac2b3ded065de7ebf4d890c3cd0f0ab
#
_cell.length_a   1.000
_cell.length_b   1.000
_cell.length_c   1.000
_cell.angle_alpha   90.00
_cell.angle_beta   90.00
_cell.angle_gamma   90.00
#
_symmetry.space_group_name_H-M   'P 1'
#
loop_
_entity.id
_entity.type
_entity.pdbx_description
1 polymer ?
#
loop_
_entity_poly.entity_id
_entity_poly.type
_entity_poly.pdbx_seq_one_letter_code
_entity_poly.pdbx_strand_id
1 'polypeptide(L)'
;MAMSMALGAAVQNERIAAKAEAFLEEQTAVLRLQKEQMQEESDLHRWSLRIRHFSDVMKVAFELSVAFIVVALAAGIGAAIWNAAHDKGVVIEAFSVPPDMAAKGLTGEVVATKLLDRLAALQAQTVSNRAASSYANNWGNDIKVQIPDTGVSIGELNRYLRGWLGHETRISGEIYHTDSGLSVTARAGSDTSPTFQGKEGELDKLIQQAAEAVYRSTQPYRYAVYLDGHNRAAEAKTIYGQLLVNGSREDRAWAYIGLDNQSLARGDFAGGTAELRRSIAIEPNLLLAYENLANNEGAMQHDEQQLAATKQAIAIGESGGDAGMEPANLPVRVLQDKAQLASSLGDFGAEIDFDRKIEQLPDRNSLENAYEGDIGACGVLHDAGCVQATREALPPSSDSLVTIGRTANLELADLFLEHWQAARDEGSSIPPLIRSLGPQADVFLRRSEYPFLAFIAANLSDFKNAHALIDKTPADCVVCLRLRGRIDAMQHRWPASEYWFRRAVALAPSVPFGETDWGQMLLMKGDFDAAIEKLTRAHAKGPHFADPLEMWGEALMRKNRSDLALAEFAEANRYAPNWGRLHLKWGETLLYSGHPDEAKKQFARAAQLELSAKDRVELKKVWTG
;
A
#
# COMPACT_ATOMS: atom_id res chain seq x y z
N MET A 1 0.90 94.78 1.60
CA MET A 1 0.81 96.20 1.23
C MET A 1 1.27 97.08 2.36
N ALA A 2 0.89 96.99 3.63
CA ALA A 2 1.35 97.80 4.78
C ALA A 2 2.89 97.65 5.00
N MET A 3 3.48 96.54 4.76
CA MET A 3 4.93 96.23 4.94
C MET A 3 5.78 96.87 3.83
N SER A 4 5.29 96.99 2.60
CA SER A 4 5.96 97.70 1.51
C SER A 4 5.94 99.19 1.62
N MET A 5 4.93 99.78 2.27
CA MET A 5 4.86 101.25 2.62
C MET A 5 5.83 101.61 3.76
N ALA A 6 6.00 100.75 4.76
CA ALA A 6 6.96 100.92 5.84
C ALA A 6 8.41 100.92 5.39
N LEU A 7 8.75 100.05 4.41
CA LEU A 7 10.08 99.98 3.82
C LEU A 7 10.42 101.19 2.93
N GLY A 8 9.45 101.80 2.20
CA GLY A 8 9.64 103.01 1.38
C GLY A 8 9.91 104.29 2.19
N ALA A 9 9.42 104.37 3.41
CA ALA A 9 9.64 105.54 4.31
C ALA A 9 10.97 105.45 5.11
N ALA A 10 11.58 104.23 5.20
CA ALA A 10 12.79 103.97 6.00
C ALA A 10 14.09 104.35 5.28
N VAL A 11 14.05 104.66 3.99
CA VAL A 11 15.28 104.91 3.16
C VAL A 11 15.81 106.35 3.39
N GLN A 12 15.08 107.25 4.06
CA GLN A 12 15.51 108.64 4.34
C GLN A 12 16.15 108.88 5.71
N ASN A 13 16.23 107.88 6.61
CA ASN A 13 16.82 108.11 7.93
C ASN A 13 17.53 106.79 8.41
N GLU A 14 18.86 106.79 8.39
CA GLU A 14 19.68 105.61 8.77
C GLU A 14 19.35 105.00 10.15
N ARG A 15 18.89 105.83 11.09
CA ARG A 15 18.46 105.41 12.43
C ARG A 15 17.13 104.65 12.42
N ILE A 16 16.25 104.95 11.47
CA ILE A 16 14.96 104.18 11.33
C ILE A 16 15.17 102.92 10.57
N ALA A 17 16.09 102.90 9.57
CA ALA A 17 16.46 101.69 8.84
C ALA A 17 17.12 100.62 9.74
N ALA A 18 18.05 101.00 10.59
CA ALA A 18 18.71 100.12 11.56
C ALA A 18 17.72 99.53 12.60
N LYS A 19 16.73 100.35 13.04
CA LYS A 19 15.67 99.84 13.95
C LYS A 19 14.68 98.90 13.25
N ALA A 20 14.36 99.16 11.99
CA ALA A 20 13.49 98.28 11.21
C ALA A 20 14.19 96.90 10.88
N GLU A 21 15.51 96.92 10.60
CA GLU A 21 16.30 95.73 10.39
C GLU A 21 16.41 94.90 11.67
N ALA A 22 16.71 95.51 12.81
CA ALA A 22 16.72 94.84 14.12
C ALA A 22 15.33 94.26 14.50
N PHE A 23 14.24 94.95 14.20
CA PHE A 23 12.88 94.46 14.42
C PHE A 23 12.57 93.27 13.49
N LEU A 24 13.00 93.31 12.25
CA LEU A 24 12.83 92.19 11.30
C LEU A 24 13.68 90.95 11.67
N GLU A 25 14.91 91.16 12.16
CA GLU A 25 15.75 90.08 12.70
C GLU A 25 15.09 89.46 13.95
N GLU A 26 14.57 90.27 14.89
CA GLU A 26 13.92 89.76 16.06
C GLU A 26 12.60 89.03 15.74
N GLN A 27 11.79 89.57 14.81
CA GLN A 27 10.62 88.84 14.27
C GLN A 27 11.01 87.55 13.56
N THR A 28 12.10 87.52 12.82
CA THR A 28 12.59 86.33 12.13
C THR A 28 13.09 85.31 13.13
N ALA A 29 13.76 85.73 14.20
CA ALA A 29 14.20 84.87 15.29
C ALA A 29 13.01 84.24 16.04
N VAL A 30 11.96 85.02 16.35
CA VAL A 30 10.73 84.54 16.99
C VAL A 30 10.01 83.55 16.08
N LEU A 31 9.89 83.83 14.79
CA LEU A 31 9.28 82.90 13.84
C LEU A 31 10.10 81.58 13.66
N ARG A 32 11.42 81.66 13.78
CA ARG A 32 12.27 80.44 13.78
C ARG A 32 12.04 79.61 15.03
N LEU A 33 12.03 80.24 16.20
CA LEU A 33 11.73 79.55 17.46
C LEU A 33 10.30 78.95 17.48
N GLN A 34 9.31 79.69 16.97
CA GLN A 34 7.95 79.10 16.82
C GLN A 34 7.89 77.96 15.85
N LYS A 35 8.65 78.00 14.74
CA LYS A 35 8.74 76.90 13.80
C LYS A 35 9.46 75.67 14.41
N GLU A 36 10.54 75.86 15.17
CA GLU A 36 11.25 74.81 15.89
C GLU A 36 10.33 74.17 16.97
N GLN A 37 9.61 75.01 17.78
CA GLN A 37 8.64 74.46 18.72
C GLN A 37 7.52 73.66 18.06
N MET A 38 6.94 74.19 16.98
CA MET A 38 5.91 73.45 16.24
C MET A 38 6.45 72.13 15.59
N GLN A 39 7.73 72.10 15.19
CA GLN A 39 8.36 70.89 14.70
C GLN A 39 8.60 69.87 15.82
N GLU A 40 9.13 70.30 16.95
CA GLU A 40 9.28 69.44 18.13
C GLU A 40 7.94 68.90 18.65
N GLU A 41 6.90 69.75 18.75
CA GLU A 41 5.56 69.27 19.12
C GLU A 41 4.97 68.29 18.12
N SER A 42 5.20 68.50 16.81
CA SER A 42 4.74 67.57 15.78
C SER A 42 5.48 66.25 15.82
N ASP A 43 6.76 66.25 16.13
CA ASP A 43 7.58 65.04 16.24
C ASP A 43 7.28 64.26 17.52
N LEU A 44 7.09 64.95 18.64
CA LEU A 44 6.60 64.35 19.88
C LEU A 44 5.19 63.73 19.71
N HIS A 45 4.29 64.44 19.00
CA HIS A 45 2.96 63.91 18.71
C HIS A 45 3.01 62.68 17.80
N ARG A 46 3.83 62.69 16.74
CA ARG A 46 4.08 61.51 15.87
C ARG A 46 4.73 60.35 16.64
N TRP A 47 5.65 60.64 17.53
CA TRP A 47 6.29 59.63 18.37
C TRP A 47 5.32 59.02 19.37
N SER A 48 4.47 59.82 20.01
CA SER A 48 3.43 59.33 20.91
C SER A 48 2.37 58.49 20.20
N LEU A 49 1.99 58.83 18.97
CA LEU A 49 1.10 58.04 18.14
C LEU A 49 1.74 56.70 17.73
N ARG A 50 3.03 56.69 17.41
CA ARG A 50 3.77 55.44 17.13
C ARG A 50 3.86 54.52 18.33
N ILE A 51 4.09 55.08 19.53
CA ILE A 51 4.11 54.29 20.77
C ILE A 51 2.73 53.75 21.08
N ARG A 52 1.68 54.52 20.90
CA ARG A 52 0.29 54.05 21.09
C ARG A 52 -0.03 52.93 20.09
N HIS A 53 0.27 53.14 18.83
CA HIS A 53 0.08 52.11 17.81
C HIS A 53 0.87 50.81 18.12
N PHE A 54 2.14 50.94 18.54
CA PHE A 54 2.94 49.82 18.96
C PHE A 54 2.34 49.12 20.20
N SER A 55 1.89 49.90 21.20
CA SER A 55 1.23 49.34 22.39
C SER A 55 -0.09 48.63 22.05
N ASP A 56 -0.89 49.20 21.13
CA ASP A 56 -2.15 48.58 20.71
C ASP A 56 -1.90 47.31 19.90
N VAL A 57 -0.92 47.28 18.99
CA VAL A 57 -0.49 46.08 18.27
C VAL A 57 0.03 44.99 19.22
N MET A 58 0.84 45.41 20.23
CA MET A 58 1.35 44.46 21.24
C MET A 58 0.22 43.91 22.13
N LYS A 59 -0.79 44.71 22.48
CA LYS A 59 -1.97 44.19 23.21
C LYS A 59 -2.76 43.19 22.38
N VAL A 60 -3.05 43.53 21.13
CA VAL A 60 -3.75 42.59 20.23
C VAL A 60 -2.93 41.31 20.00
N ALA A 61 -1.62 41.43 19.81
CA ALA A 61 -0.74 40.26 19.67
C ALA A 61 -0.72 39.42 20.96
N PHE A 62 -0.70 40.03 22.12
CA PHE A 62 -0.77 39.33 23.40
C PHE A 62 -2.13 38.66 23.61
N GLU A 63 -3.25 39.34 23.32
CA GLU A 63 -4.60 38.78 23.42
C GLU A 63 -4.77 37.59 22.46
N LEU A 64 -4.28 37.72 21.22
CA LEU A 64 -4.27 36.60 20.25
C LEU A 64 -3.39 35.45 20.71
N SER A 65 -2.23 35.73 21.32
CA SER A 65 -1.36 34.68 21.87
C SER A 65 -2.01 33.93 23.02
N VAL A 66 -2.66 34.67 23.93
CA VAL A 66 -3.41 34.07 25.04
C VAL A 66 -4.60 33.26 24.52
N ALA A 67 -5.35 33.79 23.56
CA ALA A 67 -6.47 33.09 22.93
C ALA A 67 -5.97 31.79 22.24
N PHE A 68 -4.87 31.85 21.51
CA PHE A 68 -4.25 30.69 20.89
C PHE A 68 -3.82 29.63 21.93
N ILE A 69 -3.18 30.04 23.03
CA ILE A 69 -2.78 29.12 24.11
C ILE A 69 -4.01 28.45 24.73
N VAL A 70 -5.08 29.23 24.99
CA VAL A 70 -6.33 28.68 25.55
C VAL A 70 -6.97 27.67 24.60
N VAL A 71 -7.05 28.01 23.30
CA VAL A 71 -7.58 27.08 22.29
C VAL A 71 -6.71 25.83 22.16
N ALA A 72 -5.38 25.96 22.17
CA ALA A 72 -4.45 24.83 22.11
C ALA A 72 -4.57 23.93 23.34
N LEU A 73 -4.70 24.52 24.54
CA LEU A 73 -4.95 23.77 25.78
C LEU A 73 -6.31 23.06 25.75
N ALA A 74 -7.37 23.74 25.31
CA ALA A 74 -8.69 23.15 25.19
C ALA A 74 -8.71 22.00 24.18
N ALA A 75 -8.04 22.16 23.04
CA ALA A 75 -7.87 21.11 22.03
C ALA A 75 -7.04 19.94 22.58
N GLY A 76 -5.95 20.21 23.31
CA GLY A 76 -5.13 19.18 23.96
C GLY A 76 -5.90 18.39 25.02
N ILE A 77 -6.68 19.06 25.86
CA ILE A 77 -7.57 18.42 26.84
C ILE A 77 -8.66 17.62 26.11
N GLY A 78 -9.28 18.19 25.09
CA GLY A 78 -10.29 17.49 24.29
C GLY A 78 -9.74 16.22 23.63
N ALA A 79 -8.54 16.29 23.07
CA ALA A 79 -7.84 15.13 22.51
C ALA A 79 -7.49 14.09 23.60
N ALA A 80 -7.05 14.53 24.77
CA ALA A 80 -6.75 13.62 25.89
C ALA A 80 -8.02 12.91 26.40
N ILE A 81 -9.14 13.64 26.53
CA ILE A 81 -10.45 13.07 26.89
C ILE A 81 -10.93 12.10 25.81
N TRP A 82 -10.82 12.47 24.54
CA TRP A 82 -11.18 11.63 23.40
C TRP A 82 -10.36 10.33 23.40
N ASN A 83 -9.04 10.43 23.52
CA ASN A 83 -8.15 9.27 23.59
C ASN A 83 -8.44 8.40 24.82
N ALA A 84 -8.66 9.00 25.98
CA ALA A 84 -9.00 8.27 27.20
C ALA A 84 -10.35 7.53 27.06
N ALA A 85 -11.36 8.13 26.45
CA ALA A 85 -12.68 7.53 26.26
C ALA A 85 -12.68 6.40 25.21
N HIS A 86 -11.72 6.41 24.28
CA HIS A 86 -11.58 5.39 23.22
C HIS A 86 -10.48 4.37 23.52
N ASP A 87 -9.76 4.53 24.63
CA ASP A 87 -8.71 3.58 25.04
C ASP A 87 -9.34 2.26 25.49
N LYS A 88 -9.02 1.21 24.74
CA LYS A 88 -9.37 -0.19 25.03
C LYS A 88 -8.16 -0.95 25.56
N GLY A 89 -7.20 -0.27 26.17
CA GLY A 89 -5.99 -0.85 26.72
C GLY A 89 -6.27 -1.93 27.75
N VAL A 90 -5.31 -2.82 27.93
CA VAL A 90 -5.38 -3.88 28.94
C VAL A 90 -4.34 -3.58 30.00
N VAL A 91 -4.80 -3.41 31.26
CA VAL A 91 -3.95 -3.04 32.39
C VAL A 91 -3.77 -4.25 33.31
N ILE A 92 -2.50 -4.61 33.58
CA ILE A 92 -2.17 -5.71 34.47
C ILE A 92 -1.95 -5.16 35.89
N GLU A 93 -2.65 -5.73 36.87
CA GLU A 93 -2.51 -5.43 38.28
C GLU A 93 -1.52 -6.41 38.95
N ALA A 94 -0.92 -6.00 40.05
CA ALA A 94 -0.06 -6.89 40.85
C ALA A 94 -0.88 -8.12 41.32
N PHE A 95 -0.28 -9.31 41.18
CA PHE A 95 -0.92 -10.56 41.58
C PHE A 95 -0.92 -10.74 43.12
N SER A 96 -1.92 -11.43 43.64
CA SER A 96 -1.86 -11.93 45.01
C SER A 96 -0.95 -13.15 45.05
N VAL A 97 0.07 -13.11 45.92
CA VAL A 97 1.06 -14.20 46.07
C VAL A 97 1.23 -14.59 47.53
N PRO A 98 1.56 -15.85 47.84
CA PRO A 98 1.85 -16.30 49.20
C PRO A 98 3.05 -15.54 49.80
N PRO A 99 3.04 -15.23 51.13
CA PRO A 99 4.09 -14.46 51.78
C PRO A 99 5.49 -15.09 51.68
N ASP A 100 5.59 -16.42 51.67
CA ASP A 100 6.86 -17.15 51.54
C ASP A 100 7.46 -17.03 50.13
N MET A 101 6.64 -16.93 49.08
CA MET A 101 7.08 -16.64 47.72
C MET A 101 7.53 -15.18 47.59
N ALA A 102 6.78 -14.24 48.19
CA ALA A 102 7.14 -12.84 48.21
C ALA A 102 8.49 -12.61 48.93
N ALA A 103 8.71 -13.31 50.04
CA ALA A 103 9.98 -13.27 50.78
C ALA A 103 11.19 -13.81 49.98
N LYS A 104 10.96 -14.69 48.99
CA LYS A 104 11.94 -15.20 48.04
C LYS A 104 12.13 -14.28 46.81
N GLY A 105 11.51 -13.10 46.76
CA GLY A 105 11.58 -12.15 45.68
C GLY A 105 10.53 -12.32 44.57
N LEU A 106 9.62 -13.29 44.72
CA LEU A 106 8.49 -13.48 43.80
C LEU A 106 7.27 -12.68 44.29
N THR A 107 7.38 -11.35 44.22
CA THR A 107 6.28 -10.44 44.58
C THR A 107 5.17 -10.48 43.54
N GLY A 108 3.98 -9.98 43.88
CA GLY A 108 2.88 -9.88 42.92
C GLY A 108 3.20 -9.05 41.68
N GLU A 109 4.02 -8.02 41.81
CA GLU A 109 4.51 -7.21 40.68
C GLU A 109 5.46 -8.01 39.77
N VAL A 110 6.34 -8.82 40.34
CA VAL A 110 7.27 -9.69 39.58
C VAL A 110 6.48 -10.73 38.78
N VAL A 111 5.46 -11.35 39.37
CA VAL A 111 4.61 -12.32 38.68
C VAL A 111 3.84 -11.64 37.55
N ALA A 112 3.26 -10.47 37.81
CA ALA A 112 2.53 -9.71 36.81
C ALA A 112 3.44 -9.21 35.66
N THR A 113 4.72 -8.85 35.97
CA THR A 113 5.72 -8.54 34.94
C THR A 113 6.03 -9.77 34.08
N LYS A 114 6.20 -10.94 34.67
CA LYS A 114 6.40 -12.19 33.93
C LYS A 114 5.19 -12.51 33.01
N LEU A 115 3.97 -12.25 33.48
CA LEU A 115 2.77 -12.41 32.65
C LEU A 115 2.79 -11.43 31.45
N LEU A 116 3.14 -10.16 31.70
CA LEU A 116 3.28 -9.15 30.66
C LEU A 116 4.30 -9.56 29.59
N ASP A 117 5.47 -10.05 30.01
CA ASP A 117 6.50 -10.54 29.08
C ASP A 117 6.00 -11.71 28.22
N ARG A 118 5.21 -12.63 28.81
CA ARG A 118 4.61 -13.74 28.07
C ARG A 118 3.55 -13.25 27.07
N LEU A 119 2.70 -12.30 27.46
CA LEU A 119 1.72 -11.69 26.57
C LEU A 119 2.38 -10.94 25.41
N ALA A 120 3.44 -10.19 25.68
CA ALA A 120 4.23 -9.53 24.64
C ALA A 120 4.86 -10.54 23.67
N ALA A 121 5.40 -11.65 24.19
CA ALA A 121 5.94 -12.73 23.37
C ALA A 121 4.86 -13.40 22.48
N LEU A 122 3.65 -13.64 23.00
CA LEU A 122 2.53 -14.17 22.23
C LEU A 122 2.12 -13.20 21.12
N GLN A 123 2.05 -11.89 21.41
CA GLN A 123 1.76 -10.88 20.40
C GLN A 123 2.83 -10.82 19.30
N ALA A 124 4.10 -10.86 19.67
CA ALA A 124 5.22 -10.83 18.73
C ALA A 124 5.25 -12.07 17.81
N GLN A 125 4.76 -13.22 18.29
CA GLN A 125 4.64 -14.46 17.52
C GLN A 125 3.35 -14.53 16.69
N THR A 126 2.46 -13.54 16.80
CA THR A 126 1.18 -13.50 16.10
C THR A 126 1.28 -12.59 14.88
N VAL A 127 1.43 -13.16 13.70
CA VAL A 127 1.40 -12.43 12.43
C VAL A 127 -0.05 -12.14 12.05
N SER A 128 -0.52 -10.92 12.30
CA SER A 128 -1.93 -10.54 12.06
C SER A 128 -2.03 -9.09 11.58
N ASN A 129 -2.88 -8.85 10.59
CA ASN A 129 -3.21 -7.50 10.12
C ASN A 129 -4.21 -6.78 11.05
N ARG A 130 -4.89 -7.49 11.95
CA ARG A 130 -5.74 -6.86 12.95
C ARG A 130 -4.88 -6.18 14.01
N ALA A 131 -5.22 -4.93 14.35
CA ALA A 131 -4.51 -4.18 15.37
C ALA A 131 -4.47 -4.93 16.71
N ALA A 132 -3.32 -4.87 17.38
CA ALA A 132 -3.14 -5.45 18.70
C ALA A 132 -3.63 -4.48 19.77
N SER A 133 -4.31 -4.99 20.81
CA SER A 133 -4.52 -4.21 22.02
C SER A 133 -3.20 -4.09 22.80
N SER A 134 -2.91 -2.90 23.33
CA SER A 134 -1.74 -2.69 24.15
C SER A 134 -1.91 -3.32 25.54
N TYR A 135 -0.85 -3.95 26.04
CA TYR A 135 -0.75 -4.38 27.44
C TYR A 135 0.14 -3.41 28.20
N ALA A 136 -0.33 -2.91 29.34
CA ALA A 136 0.40 -2.00 30.22
C ALA A 136 0.33 -2.46 31.67
N ASN A 137 1.29 -2.05 32.49
CA ASN A 137 1.21 -2.23 33.94
C ASN A 137 0.72 -0.95 34.62
N ASN A 138 0.22 -1.07 35.85
CA ASN A 138 -0.24 0.08 36.66
C ASN A 138 0.79 0.58 37.68
N TRP A 139 2.00 0.00 37.71
CA TRP A 139 3.07 0.36 38.65
C TRP A 139 4.33 0.93 37.99
N GLY A 140 4.36 1.11 36.67
CA GLY A 140 5.49 1.71 35.94
C GLY A 140 5.70 3.18 36.27
N ASN A 141 6.91 3.68 36.10
CA ASN A 141 7.28 5.07 36.36
C ASN A 141 6.52 6.02 35.45
N ASP A 142 5.50 6.70 35.98
CA ASP A 142 4.86 7.82 35.32
C ASP A 142 5.85 8.97 35.12
N ILE A 143 5.74 9.64 33.97
CA ILE A 143 6.38 10.94 33.76
C ILE A 143 5.82 11.91 34.79
N LYS A 144 6.60 12.19 35.85
CA LYS A 144 6.22 13.10 36.97
C LYS A 144 6.33 14.57 36.55
N VAL A 145 5.65 14.97 35.47
CA VAL A 145 5.44 16.39 35.20
C VAL A 145 4.24 16.82 36.02
N GLN A 146 4.47 17.49 37.15
CA GLN A 146 3.41 18.02 37.99
C GLN A 146 2.77 19.24 37.34
N ILE A 147 1.46 19.30 37.39
CA ILE A 147 0.72 20.51 37.01
C ILE A 147 0.94 21.52 38.16
N PRO A 148 1.49 22.72 37.88
CA PRO A 148 1.73 23.73 38.91
C PRO A 148 0.46 23.95 39.76
N ASP A 149 0.65 24.08 41.07
CA ASP A 149 -0.37 24.38 42.10
C ASP A 149 -1.46 23.30 42.35
N THR A 150 -1.44 22.15 41.66
CA THR A 150 -2.46 21.11 41.86
C THR A 150 -1.92 19.86 42.59
N GLY A 151 -0.60 19.64 42.57
CA GLY A 151 0.03 18.45 43.12
C GLY A 151 -0.21 17.15 42.33
N VAL A 152 -0.97 17.21 41.24
CA VAL A 152 -1.33 16.08 40.36
C VAL A 152 -0.39 16.06 39.16
N SER A 153 0.19 14.90 38.83
CA SER A 153 0.98 14.75 37.60
C SER A 153 0.06 14.60 36.37
N ILE A 154 0.57 15.00 35.20
CA ILE A 154 -0.14 14.77 33.91
C ILE A 154 -0.42 13.29 33.72
N GLY A 155 0.50 12.40 34.13
CA GLY A 155 0.31 10.97 34.08
C GLY A 155 -0.82 10.48 34.99
N GLU A 156 -0.93 11.01 36.21
CA GLU A 156 -2.04 10.69 37.13
C GLU A 156 -3.39 11.17 36.61
N LEU A 157 -3.44 12.38 36.03
CA LEU A 157 -4.67 12.89 35.42
C LEU A 157 -5.11 12.01 34.23
N ASN A 158 -4.18 11.63 33.36
CA ASN A 158 -4.47 10.75 32.23
C ASN A 158 -4.93 9.37 32.70
N ARG A 159 -4.31 8.79 33.71
CA ARG A 159 -4.72 7.52 34.35
C ARG A 159 -6.12 7.63 34.96
N TYR A 160 -6.43 8.74 35.64
CA TYR A 160 -7.74 9.00 36.21
C TYR A 160 -8.81 9.11 35.10
N LEU A 161 -8.51 9.87 34.04
CA LEU A 161 -9.42 10.02 32.89
C LEU A 161 -9.66 8.68 32.19
N ARG A 162 -8.63 7.86 31.98
CA ARG A 162 -8.77 6.51 31.40
C ARG A 162 -9.59 5.58 32.30
N GLY A 163 -9.35 5.60 33.60
CA GLY A 163 -10.09 4.77 34.56
C GLY A 163 -11.57 5.17 34.69
N TRP A 164 -11.91 6.45 34.41
CA TRP A 164 -13.26 6.97 34.53
C TRP A 164 -14.04 6.98 33.21
N LEU A 165 -13.37 7.25 32.10
CA LEU A 165 -13.98 7.38 30.76
C LEU A 165 -13.64 6.21 29.83
N GLY A 166 -12.54 5.52 30.08
CA GLY A 166 -12.04 4.43 29.24
C GLY A 166 -12.73 3.10 29.52
N HIS A 167 -12.57 2.19 28.58
CA HIS A 167 -13.06 0.80 28.67
C HIS A 167 -11.88 -0.14 28.90
N GLU A 168 -10.98 0.22 29.85
CA GLU A 168 -9.82 -0.60 30.19
C GLU A 168 -10.23 -1.96 30.74
N THR A 169 -9.67 -3.02 30.15
CA THR A 169 -9.77 -4.37 30.72
C THR A 169 -8.66 -4.56 31.75
N ARG A 170 -9.03 -4.80 33.00
CA ARG A 170 -8.06 -5.05 34.09
C ARG A 170 -7.79 -6.54 34.21
N ILE A 171 -6.50 -6.89 34.21
CA ILE A 171 -6.03 -8.24 34.48
C ILE A 171 -5.54 -8.28 35.91
N SER A 172 -6.18 -9.10 36.72
CA SER A 172 -5.75 -9.44 38.07
C SER A 172 -5.50 -10.94 38.20
N GLY A 173 -4.81 -11.37 39.20
CA GLY A 173 -4.59 -12.80 39.40
C GLY A 173 -4.05 -13.16 40.78
N GLU A 174 -3.99 -14.46 41.02
CA GLU A 174 -3.56 -15.02 42.27
C GLU A 174 -2.73 -16.30 42.08
N ILE A 175 -1.77 -16.47 42.97
CA ILE A 175 -1.02 -17.71 43.15
C ILE A 175 -1.27 -18.18 44.55
N TYR A 176 -1.51 -19.46 44.74
CA TYR A 176 -1.61 -20.07 46.08
C TYR A 176 -1.05 -21.49 46.09
N HIS A 177 -0.63 -21.93 47.27
CA HIS A 177 -0.20 -23.30 47.46
C HIS A 177 -1.37 -24.26 47.46
N THR A 178 -1.18 -25.44 46.88
CA THR A 178 -2.09 -26.59 46.93
C THR A 178 -1.35 -27.77 47.52
N ASP A 179 -2.06 -28.83 47.91
CA ASP A 179 -1.46 -30.06 48.43
C ASP A 179 -0.48 -30.70 47.45
N SER A 180 -0.57 -30.39 46.15
CA SER A 180 0.24 -30.94 45.06
C SER A 180 1.26 -29.96 44.46
N GLY A 181 1.34 -28.71 44.93
CA GLY A 181 2.26 -27.68 44.43
C GLY A 181 1.65 -26.28 44.38
N LEU A 182 1.64 -25.65 43.21
CA LEU A 182 1.12 -24.29 42.99
C LEU A 182 -0.12 -24.27 42.13
N SER A 183 -0.95 -23.28 42.36
CA SER A 183 -2.11 -22.94 41.54
C SER A 183 -2.04 -21.49 41.07
N VAL A 184 -2.26 -21.23 39.78
CA VAL A 184 -2.27 -19.90 39.16
C VAL A 184 -3.59 -19.66 38.50
N THR A 185 -4.22 -18.54 38.82
CA THR A 185 -5.45 -18.05 38.17
C THR A 185 -5.25 -16.62 37.71
N ALA A 186 -5.69 -16.28 36.49
CA ALA A 186 -5.74 -14.91 36.02
C ALA A 186 -7.20 -14.54 35.68
N ARG A 187 -7.55 -13.26 35.79
CA ARG A 187 -8.88 -12.72 35.46
C ARG A 187 -8.71 -11.53 34.58
N ALA A 188 -9.43 -11.48 33.44
CA ALA A 188 -9.47 -10.34 32.55
C ALA A 188 -10.87 -9.73 32.56
N GLY A 189 -11.03 -8.61 33.23
CA GLY A 189 -12.36 -8.01 33.49
C GLY A 189 -13.26 -8.97 34.28
N SER A 190 -14.41 -9.34 33.72
CA SER A 190 -15.33 -10.33 34.30
C SER A 190 -14.94 -11.77 34.00
N ASP A 191 -14.04 -12.01 33.04
CA ASP A 191 -13.67 -13.36 32.62
C ASP A 191 -12.57 -13.92 33.52
N THR A 192 -12.80 -15.12 34.01
CA THR A 192 -11.82 -15.84 34.82
C THR A 192 -11.21 -16.95 34.00
N SER A 193 -9.87 -17.00 33.91
CA SER A 193 -9.19 -18.13 33.29
C SER A 193 -9.45 -19.42 34.09
N PRO A 194 -9.28 -20.59 33.47
CA PRO A 194 -9.14 -21.83 34.23
C PRO A 194 -7.99 -21.69 35.24
N THR A 195 -8.14 -22.34 36.38
CA THR A 195 -7.10 -22.46 37.38
C THR A 195 -6.10 -23.52 36.92
N PHE A 196 -4.83 -23.11 36.75
CA PHE A 196 -3.73 -23.99 36.32
C PHE A 196 -2.98 -24.49 37.52
N GLN A 197 -2.79 -25.80 37.64
CA GLN A 197 -2.11 -26.45 38.76
C GLN A 197 -0.88 -27.20 38.27
N GLY A 198 0.19 -27.18 39.09
CA GLY A 198 1.45 -27.85 38.78
C GLY A 198 2.42 -27.81 39.98
N LYS A 199 3.59 -28.44 39.80
CA LYS A 199 4.63 -28.44 40.84
C LYS A 199 5.22 -27.06 41.01
N GLU A 200 5.83 -26.77 42.19
CA GLU A 200 6.49 -25.47 42.46
C GLU A 200 7.53 -25.09 41.40
N GLY A 201 8.29 -26.04 40.85
CA GLY A 201 9.28 -25.79 39.79
C GLY A 201 8.67 -25.52 38.41
N GLU A 202 7.35 -25.63 38.23
CA GLU A 202 6.65 -25.40 36.96
C GLU A 202 5.97 -24.02 36.87
N LEU A 203 6.26 -23.09 37.78
CA LEU A 203 5.62 -21.77 37.84
C LEU A 203 5.64 -21.04 36.49
N ASP A 204 6.76 -21.04 35.76
CA ASP A 204 6.87 -20.37 34.46
C ASP A 204 5.93 -20.97 33.41
N LYS A 205 5.69 -22.30 33.46
CA LYS A 205 4.69 -22.99 32.61
C LYS A 205 3.27 -22.61 32.99
N LEU A 206 2.96 -22.49 34.27
CA LEU A 206 1.65 -22.07 34.75
C LEU A 206 1.36 -20.62 34.37
N ILE A 207 2.35 -19.73 34.46
CA ILE A 207 2.23 -18.33 33.98
C ILE A 207 2.02 -18.29 32.46
N GLN A 208 2.72 -19.15 31.68
CA GLN A 208 2.48 -19.26 30.25
C GLN A 208 1.05 -19.67 29.92
N GLN A 209 0.51 -20.67 30.62
CA GLN A 209 -0.88 -21.11 30.43
C GLN A 209 -1.89 -20.00 30.80
N ALA A 210 -1.62 -19.27 31.88
CA ALA A 210 -2.41 -18.11 32.27
C ALA A 210 -2.34 -16.99 31.22
N ALA A 211 -1.15 -16.74 30.64
CA ALA A 211 -0.96 -15.76 29.56
C ALA A 211 -1.75 -16.13 28.29
N GLU A 212 -1.74 -17.40 27.88
CA GLU A 212 -2.54 -17.86 26.74
C GLU A 212 -4.05 -17.70 27.02
N ALA A 213 -4.50 -18.00 28.22
CA ALA A 213 -5.89 -17.82 28.61
C ALA A 213 -6.31 -16.34 28.60
N VAL A 214 -5.46 -15.44 29.13
CA VAL A 214 -5.68 -14.00 29.08
C VAL A 214 -5.65 -13.49 27.65
N TYR A 215 -4.70 -13.94 26.81
CA TYR A 215 -4.62 -13.54 25.41
C TYR A 215 -5.88 -13.96 24.64
N ARG A 216 -6.36 -15.18 24.87
CA ARG A 216 -7.63 -15.69 24.33
C ARG A 216 -8.83 -14.83 24.74
N SER A 217 -8.91 -14.41 26.01
CA SER A 217 -10.03 -13.61 26.52
C SER A 217 -9.99 -12.17 26.00
N THR A 218 -8.81 -11.55 25.95
CA THR A 218 -8.65 -10.14 25.58
C THR A 218 -8.54 -9.90 24.07
N GLN A 219 -7.95 -10.83 23.33
CA GLN A 219 -7.72 -10.73 21.87
C GLN A 219 -8.01 -12.06 21.17
N PRO A 220 -9.26 -12.57 21.21
CA PRO A 220 -9.58 -13.92 20.77
C PRO A 220 -9.27 -14.19 19.30
N TYR A 221 -9.50 -13.23 18.41
CA TYR A 221 -9.13 -13.38 17.00
C TYR A 221 -7.61 -13.53 16.81
N ARG A 222 -6.82 -12.65 17.43
CA ARG A 222 -5.36 -12.73 17.33
C ARG A 222 -4.81 -14.01 17.95
N TYR A 223 -5.40 -14.48 19.05
CA TYR A 223 -5.05 -15.77 19.63
C TYR A 223 -5.39 -16.95 18.69
N ALA A 224 -6.50 -16.88 17.97
CA ALA A 224 -6.82 -17.89 16.96
C ALA A 224 -5.80 -17.88 15.81
N VAL A 225 -5.38 -16.70 15.35
CA VAL A 225 -4.29 -16.56 14.35
C VAL A 225 -2.95 -17.15 14.87
N TYR A 226 -2.61 -16.89 16.15
CA TYR A 226 -1.46 -17.53 16.80
C TYR A 226 -1.54 -19.06 16.75
N LEU A 227 -2.71 -19.64 17.06
CA LEU A 227 -2.93 -21.08 17.01
C LEU A 227 -2.79 -21.65 15.60
N ASP A 228 -3.30 -20.97 14.57
CA ASP A 228 -3.15 -21.36 13.18
C ASP A 228 -1.67 -21.42 12.77
N GLY A 229 -0.88 -20.43 13.14
CA GLY A 229 0.57 -20.39 12.90
C GLY A 229 1.37 -21.46 13.66
N HIS A 230 0.75 -22.09 14.69
CA HIS A 230 1.39 -23.13 15.53
C HIS A 230 0.76 -24.52 15.32
N ASN A 231 0.18 -24.80 14.14
CA ASN A 231 -0.44 -26.07 13.77
C ASN A 231 -1.61 -26.50 14.69
N ARG A 232 -2.31 -25.54 15.32
CA ARG A 232 -3.47 -25.78 16.20
C ARG A 232 -4.78 -25.29 15.52
N ALA A 233 -4.92 -25.50 14.21
CA ALA A 233 -6.01 -24.98 13.39
C ALA A 233 -7.41 -25.42 13.87
N ALA A 234 -7.58 -26.61 14.46
CA ALA A 234 -8.84 -27.05 15.00
C ALA A 234 -9.31 -26.23 16.21
N GLU A 235 -8.36 -25.82 17.06
CA GLU A 235 -8.64 -24.94 18.20
C GLU A 235 -8.95 -23.52 17.72
N ALA A 236 -8.18 -23.00 16.75
CA ALA A 236 -8.43 -21.72 16.10
C ALA A 236 -9.85 -21.68 15.49
N LYS A 237 -10.26 -22.73 14.75
CA LYS A 237 -11.61 -22.84 14.18
C LYS A 237 -12.70 -22.76 15.24
N THR A 238 -12.47 -23.37 16.40
CA THR A 238 -13.43 -23.31 17.51
C THR A 238 -13.60 -21.86 18.00
N ILE A 239 -12.51 -21.11 18.11
CA ILE A 239 -12.54 -19.69 18.52
C ILE A 239 -13.22 -18.83 17.46
N TYR A 240 -12.90 -19.01 16.16
CA TYR A 240 -13.61 -18.32 15.07
C TYR A 240 -15.13 -18.60 15.15
N GLY A 241 -15.54 -19.86 15.38
CA GLY A 241 -16.94 -20.21 15.59
C GLY A 241 -17.57 -19.50 16.78
N GLN A 242 -16.86 -19.36 17.90
CA GLN A 242 -17.32 -18.60 19.07
C GLN A 242 -17.49 -17.11 18.76
N LEU A 243 -16.55 -16.52 18.01
CA LEU A 243 -16.62 -15.13 17.57
C LEU A 243 -17.79 -14.87 16.63
N LEU A 244 -18.12 -15.81 15.74
CA LEU A 244 -19.28 -15.70 14.86
C LEU A 244 -20.61 -15.62 15.62
N VAL A 245 -20.70 -16.28 16.78
CA VAL A 245 -21.94 -16.34 17.60
C VAL A 245 -21.98 -15.16 18.57
N ASN A 246 -20.88 -14.90 19.30
CA ASN A 246 -20.88 -14.02 20.47
C ASN A 246 -20.05 -12.74 20.25
N GLY A 247 -19.29 -12.65 19.17
CA GLY A 247 -18.42 -11.51 18.87
C GLY A 247 -19.18 -10.26 18.44
N SER A 248 -18.51 -9.12 18.55
CA SER A 248 -18.96 -7.85 17.97
C SER A 248 -19.14 -7.99 16.44
N ARG A 249 -19.73 -6.98 15.82
CA ARG A 249 -19.84 -6.93 14.35
C ARG A 249 -18.45 -7.07 13.69
N GLU A 250 -17.46 -6.35 14.19
CA GLU A 250 -16.08 -6.40 13.73
C GLU A 250 -15.46 -7.79 13.98
N ASP A 251 -15.59 -8.36 15.18
CA ASP A 251 -15.07 -9.70 15.50
C ASP A 251 -15.60 -10.78 14.57
N ARG A 252 -16.88 -10.72 14.22
CA ARG A 252 -17.50 -11.65 13.28
C ARG A 252 -16.93 -11.52 11.88
N ALA A 253 -16.69 -10.28 11.41
CA ALA A 253 -16.10 -10.05 10.11
C ALA A 253 -14.67 -10.61 10.05
N TRP A 254 -13.85 -10.33 11.07
CA TRP A 254 -12.50 -10.88 11.19
C TRP A 254 -12.46 -12.40 11.31
N ALA A 255 -13.43 -13.00 12.03
CA ALA A 255 -13.52 -14.45 12.15
C ALA A 255 -13.72 -15.14 10.78
N TYR A 256 -14.49 -14.53 9.87
CA TYR A 256 -14.63 -15.02 8.49
C TYR A 256 -13.31 -14.93 7.71
N ILE A 257 -12.47 -13.91 7.95
CA ILE A 257 -11.11 -13.86 7.35
C ILE A 257 -10.25 -15.03 7.86
N GLY A 258 -10.30 -15.33 9.17
CA GLY A 258 -9.60 -16.49 9.71
C GLY A 258 -10.07 -17.83 9.11
N LEU A 259 -11.37 -17.98 8.87
CA LEU A 259 -11.95 -19.16 8.23
C LEU A 259 -11.57 -19.25 6.74
N ASP A 260 -11.48 -18.12 6.03
CA ASP A 260 -10.94 -18.04 4.68
C ASP A 260 -9.52 -18.59 4.63
N ASN A 261 -8.61 -18.07 5.46
CA ASN A 261 -7.24 -18.57 5.53
C ASN A 261 -7.16 -20.08 5.75
N GLN A 262 -8.01 -20.62 6.63
CA GLN A 262 -8.09 -22.07 6.84
C GLN A 262 -8.66 -22.81 5.63
N SER A 263 -9.55 -22.21 4.85
CA SER A 263 -10.08 -22.80 3.62
C SER A 263 -9.00 -22.83 2.54
N LEU A 264 -8.23 -21.74 2.38
CA LEU A 264 -7.09 -21.68 1.46
C LEU A 264 -6.05 -22.74 1.81
N ALA A 265 -5.70 -22.89 3.10
CA ALA A 265 -4.75 -23.91 3.54
C ALA A 265 -5.15 -25.33 3.15
N ARG A 266 -6.45 -25.58 2.92
CA ARG A 266 -6.99 -26.84 2.40
C ARG A 266 -7.18 -26.87 0.88
N GLY A 267 -6.81 -25.80 0.16
CA GLY A 267 -7.05 -25.65 -1.27
C GLY A 267 -8.50 -25.34 -1.66
N ASP A 268 -9.35 -25.00 -0.69
CA ASP A 268 -10.75 -24.63 -0.91
C ASP A 268 -10.92 -23.11 -1.13
N PHE A 269 -10.45 -22.62 -2.26
CA PHE A 269 -10.56 -21.20 -2.62
C PHE A 269 -12.02 -20.74 -2.78
N ALA A 270 -12.91 -21.60 -3.26
CA ALA A 270 -14.32 -21.27 -3.40
C ALA A 270 -15.00 -21.11 -2.04
N GLY A 271 -14.68 -21.99 -1.08
CA GLY A 271 -15.13 -21.86 0.31
C GLY A 271 -14.58 -20.59 0.95
N GLY A 272 -13.29 -20.30 0.78
CA GLY A 272 -12.67 -19.06 1.25
C GLY A 272 -13.35 -17.80 0.69
N THR A 273 -13.55 -17.73 -0.62
CA THR A 273 -14.30 -16.65 -1.27
C THR A 273 -15.72 -16.48 -0.68
N ALA A 274 -16.40 -17.57 -0.37
CA ALA A 274 -17.74 -17.49 0.26
C ALA A 274 -17.67 -16.91 1.68
N GLU A 275 -16.63 -17.26 2.47
CA GLU A 275 -16.41 -16.69 3.81
C GLU A 275 -16.10 -15.18 3.73
N LEU A 276 -15.26 -14.75 2.79
CA LEU A 276 -14.93 -13.33 2.58
C LEU A 276 -16.16 -12.50 2.18
N ARG A 277 -17.04 -13.03 1.32
CA ARG A 277 -18.31 -12.35 1.00
C ARG A 277 -19.22 -12.19 2.21
N ARG A 278 -19.20 -13.13 3.17
CA ARG A 278 -19.89 -12.98 4.45
C ARG A 278 -19.24 -11.92 5.34
N SER A 279 -17.91 -11.87 5.38
CA SER A 279 -17.15 -10.82 6.07
C SER A 279 -17.56 -9.43 5.55
N ILE A 280 -17.51 -9.24 4.24
CA ILE A 280 -17.89 -8.00 3.55
C ILE A 280 -19.36 -7.61 3.81
N ALA A 281 -20.27 -8.57 3.81
CA ALA A 281 -21.67 -8.31 4.10
C ALA A 281 -21.91 -7.80 5.55
N ILE A 282 -21.07 -8.23 6.50
CA ILE A 282 -21.11 -7.78 7.89
C ILE A 282 -20.41 -6.43 8.02
N GLU A 283 -19.18 -6.29 7.48
CA GLU A 283 -18.33 -5.10 7.58
C GLU A 283 -17.82 -4.66 6.21
N PRO A 284 -18.60 -3.82 5.49
CA PRO A 284 -18.26 -3.38 4.14
C PRO A 284 -17.00 -2.50 4.05
N ASN A 285 -16.51 -1.96 5.18
CA ASN A 285 -15.31 -1.11 5.22
C ASN A 285 -14.06 -1.88 5.69
N LEU A 286 -14.10 -3.20 5.73
CA LEU A 286 -12.95 -4.04 6.06
C LEU A 286 -12.09 -4.26 4.81
N LEU A 287 -11.07 -3.45 4.62
CA LEU A 287 -10.15 -3.47 3.48
C LEU A 287 -9.58 -4.87 3.24
N LEU A 288 -9.05 -5.53 4.27
CA LEU A 288 -8.44 -6.86 4.15
C LEU A 288 -9.38 -7.92 3.57
N ALA A 289 -10.69 -7.80 3.79
CA ALA A 289 -11.65 -8.75 3.22
C ALA A 289 -11.73 -8.64 1.69
N TYR A 290 -11.59 -7.43 1.15
CA TYR A 290 -11.54 -7.22 -0.32
C TYR A 290 -10.19 -7.59 -0.90
N GLU A 291 -9.06 -7.31 -0.22
CA GLU A 291 -7.73 -7.76 -0.64
C GLU A 291 -7.67 -9.30 -0.73
N ASN A 292 -8.10 -9.99 0.33
CA ASN A 292 -8.14 -11.45 0.32
C ASN A 292 -9.09 -11.98 -0.76
N LEU A 293 -10.23 -11.30 -0.99
CA LEU A 293 -11.13 -11.66 -2.09
C LEU A 293 -10.44 -11.49 -3.45
N ALA A 294 -9.72 -10.39 -3.67
CA ALA A 294 -8.94 -10.17 -4.89
C ALA A 294 -7.87 -11.26 -5.07
N ASN A 295 -7.16 -11.61 -4.00
CA ASN A 295 -6.14 -12.65 -4.03
C ASN A 295 -6.72 -14.03 -4.34
N ASN A 296 -7.87 -14.39 -3.74
CA ASN A 296 -8.54 -15.66 -4.01
C ASN A 296 -9.04 -15.75 -5.46
N GLU A 297 -9.69 -14.69 -5.94
CA GLU A 297 -10.18 -14.62 -7.33
C GLU A 297 -8.99 -14.60 -8.32
N GLY A 298 -7.88 -13.93 -7.97
CA GLY A 298 -6.63 -13.95 -8.75
C GLY A 298 -6.02 -15.35 -8.83
N ALA A 299 -5.92 -16.08 -7.72
CA ALA A 299 -5.46 -17.47 -7.70
C ALA A 299 -6.36 -18.39 -8.54
N MET A 300 -7.64 -18.07 -8.63
CA MET A 300 -8.61 -18.75 -9.48
C MET A 300 -8.59 -18.25 -10.94
N GLN A 301 -7.79 -17.21 -11.26
CA GLN A 301 -7.72 -16.57 -12.59
C GLN A 301 -9.10 -16.04 -13.04
N HIS A 302 -9.81 -15.43 -12.11
CA HIS A 302 -11.07 -14.77 -12.30
C HIS A 302 -10.84 -13.25 -12.39
N ASP A 303 -10.20 -12.79 -13.46
CA ASP A 303 -9.64 -11.44 -13.62
C ASP A 303 -10.67 -10.32 -13.37
N GLU A 304 -11.92 -10.49 -13.78
CA GLU A 304 -13.00 -9.48 -13.58
C GLU A 304 -13.34 -9.30 -12.09
N GLN A 305 -13.46 -10.40 -11.36
CA GLN A 305 -13.78 -10.40 -9.94
C GLN A 305 -12.59 -9.86 -9.12
N GLN A 306 -11.37 -10.24 -9.49
CA GLN A 306 -10.15 -9.71 -8.91
C GLN A 306 -10.10 -8.18 -9.10
N LEU A 307 -10.25 -7.69 -10.33
CA LEU A 307 -10.25 -6.26 -10.65
C LEU A 307 -11.31 -5.48 -9.84
N ALA A 308 -12.51 -6.05 -9.71
CA ALA A 308 -13.59 -5.42 -8.95
C ALA A 308 -13.28 -5.34 -7.46
N ALA A 309 -12.73 -6.40 -6.87
CA ALA A 309 -12.35 -6.45 -5.46
C ALA A 309 -11.18 -5.50 -5.16
N THR A 310 -10.15 -5.47 -6.01
CA THR A 310 -9.01 -4.54 -5.88
C THR A 310 -9.45 -3.07 -5.92
N LYS A 311 -10.35 -2.70 -6.84
CA LYS A 311 -10.90 -1.32 -6.88
C LYS A 311 -11.63 -0.95 -5.59
N GLN A 312 -12.37 -1.87 -4.99
CA GLN A 312 -13.05 -1.62 -3.71
C GLN A 312 -12.05 -1.49 -2.56
N ALA A 313 -11.01 -2.33 -2.51
CA ALA A 313 -9.94 -2.24 -1.52
C ALA A 313 -9.27 -0.85 -1.57
N ILE A 314 -8.88 -0.39 -2.76
CA ILE A 314 -8.29 0.96 -2.94
C ILE A 314 -9.24 2.05 -2.43
N ALA A 315 -10.52 2.00 -2.82
CA ALA A 315 -11.50 3.01 -2.42
C ALA A 315 -11.68 3.08 -0.90
N ILE A 316 -11.69 1.93 -0.22
CA ILE A 316 -11.75 1.85 1.25
C ILE A 316 -10.48 2.42 1.87
N GLY A 317 -9.30 1.99 1.41
CA GLY A 317 -8.02 2.44 1.94
C GLY A 317 -7.80 3.95 1.79
N GLU A 318 -8.19 4.53 0.65
CA GLU A 318 -8.10 5.98 0.39
C GLU A 318 -9.11 6.78 1.22
N SER A 319 -10.25 6.21 1.57
CA SER A 319 -11.23 6.85 2.45
C SER A 319 -10.87 6.79 3.94
N GLY A 320 -9.77 6.12 4.29
CA GLY A 320 -9.35 5.90 5.68
C GLY A 320 -10.17 4.84 6.39
N GLY A 321 -10.89 3.99 5.66
CA GLY A 321 -11.59 2.83 6.21
C GLY A 321 -10.60 1.68 6.45
N ASP A 322 -10.51 1.20 7.68
CA ASP A 322 -9.60 0.12 8.07
C ASP A 322 -10.25 -0.98 8.93
N ALA A 323 -11.42 -0.69 9.52
CA ALA A 323 -12.20 -1.62 10.34
C ALA A 323 -11.36 -2.50 11.29
N GLY A 324 -10.42 -1.89 12.02
CA GLY A 324 -9.59 -2.55 13.03
C GLY A 324 -8.27 -3.14 12.48
N MET A 325 -7.87 -2.80 11.26
CA MET A 325 -6.53 -3.10 10.75
C MET A 325 -5.45 -2.30 11.53
N GLU A 326 -4.25 -2.87 11.61
CA GLU A 326 -3.09 -2.15 12.13
C GLU A 326 -2.77 -0.93 11.25
N PRO A 327 -2.85 0.32 11.78
CA PRO A 327 -2.71 1.53 10.96
C PRO A 327 -1.38 1.62 10.20
N ALA A 328 -0.31 1.04 10.75
CA ALA A 328 1.00 1.02 10.10
C ALA A 328 1.02 0.24 8.78
N ASN A 329 0.10 -0.72 8.59
CA ASN A 329 0.03 -1.55 7.39
C ASN A 329 -0.71 -0.87 6.24
N LEU A 330 -1.59 0.10 6.52
CA LEU A 330 -2.47 0.70 5.53
C LEU A 330 -1.74 1.32 4.32
N PRO A 331 -0.66 2.11 4.49
CA PRO A 331 0.04 2.71 3.34
C PRO A 331 0.63 1.67 2.38
N VAL A 332 1.21 0.60 2.90
CA VAL A 332 1.77 -0.50 2.08
C VAL A 332 0.67 -1.20 1.31
N ARG A 333 -0.43 -1.52 1.99
CA ARG A 333 -1.58 -2.23 1.38
C ARG A 333 -2.17 -1.46 0.22
N VAL A 334 -2.44 -0.17 0.41
CA VAL A 334 -2.98 0.68 -0.66
C VAL A 334 -2.02 0.76 -1.86
N LEU A 335 -0.70 0.77 -1.64
CA LEU A 335 0.27 0.75 -2.74
C LEU A 335 0.28 -0.60 -3.46
N GLN A 336 0.21 -1.72 -2.74
CA GLN A 336 0.11 -3.07 -3.30
C GLN A 336 -1.17 -3.23 -4.15
N ASP A 337 -2.31 -2.76 -3.64
CA ASP A 337 -3.57 -2.77 -4.40
C ASP A 337 -3.48 -1.91 -5.68
N LYS A 338 -2.80 -0.76 -5.63
CA LYS A 338 -2.58 0.10 -6.80
C LYS A 338 -1.65 -0.56 -7.82
N ALA A 339 -0.60 -1.23 -7.38
CA ALA A 339 0.27 -2.02 -8.25
C ALA A 339 -0.54 -3.15 -8.94
N GLN A 340 -1.34 -3.89 -8.17
CA GLN A 340 -2.22 -4.94 -8.71
C GLN A 340 -3.26 -4.40 -9.69
N LEU A 341 -3.84 -3.22 -9.42
CA LEU A 341 -4.76 -2.56 -10.35
C LEU A 341 -4.07 -2.18 -11.65
N ALA A 342 -2.87 -1.60 -11.56
CA ALA A 342 -2.06 -1.21 -12.71
C ALA A 342 -1.72 -2.43 -13.59
N SER A 343 -1.25 -3.51 -12.98
CA SER A 343 -1.00 -4.82 -13.63
C SER A 343 -2.25 -5.36 -14.32
N SER A 344 -3.40 -5.35 -13.66
CA SER A 344 -4.66 -5.84 -14.20
C SER A 344 -5.16 -5.05 -15.43
N LEU A 345 -4.72 -3.81 -15.59
CA LEU A 345 -5.05 -2.93 -16.72
C LEU A 345 -3.91 -2.81 -17.74
N GLY A 346 -2.79 -3.51 -17.55
CA GLY A 346 -1.63 -3.47 -18.45
C GLY A 346 -0.73 -2.24 -18.28
N ASP A 347 -0.88 -1.48 -17.18
CA ASP A 347 -0.01 -0.33 -16.86
C ASP A 347 1.19 -0.79 -16.02
N PHE A 348 2.07 -1.60 -16.64
CA PHE A 348 3.23 -2.20 -15.97
C PHE A 348 4.28 -1.17 -15.53
N GLY A 349 4.31 -0.01 -16.19
CA GLY A 349 5.14 1.11 -15.74
C GLY A 349 4.69 1.68 -14.40
N ALA A 350 3.37 1.85 -14.23
CA ALA A 350 2.80 2.30 -12.96
C ALA A 350 2.92 1.21 -11.86
N GLU A 351 2.80 -0.08 -12.19
CA GLU A 351 3.07 -1.18 -11.28
C GLU A 351 4.46 -1.05 -10.66
N ILE A 352 5.51 -0.98 -11.48
CA ILE A 352 6.90 -0.79 -11.04
C ILE A 352 7.07 0.50 -10.21
N ASP A 353 6.40 1.59 -10.58
CA ASP A 353 6.45 2.84 -9.81
C ASP A 353 5.79 2.73 -8.43
N PHE A 354 4.74 1.92 -8.27
CA PHE A 354 4.14 1.64 -6.96
C PHE A 354 5.04 0.72 -6.13
N ASP A 355 5.64 -0.30 -6.72
CA ASP A 355 6.55 -1.22 -6.04
C ASP A 355 7.80 -0.47 -5.54
N ARG A 356 8.37 0.43 -6.32
CA ARG A 356 9.45 1.32 -5.86
C ARG A 356 9.06 2.24 -4.70
N LYS A 357 7.80 2.65 -4.59
CA LYS A 357 7.32 3.40 -3.42
C LYS A 357 7.22 2.51 -2.19
N ILE A 358 6.84 1.24 -2.36
CA ILE A 358 6.84 0.24 -1.27
C ILE A 358 8.24 0.02 -0.74
N GLU A 359 9.26 -0.05 -1.62
CA GLU A 359 10.67 -0.20 -1.24
C GLU A 359 11.19 0.92 -0.33
N GLN A 360 10.61 2.12 -0.40
CA GLN A 360 10.98 3.27 0.42
C GLN A 360 10.33 3.24 1.81
N LEU A 361 9.39 2.33 2.06
CA LEU A 361 8.74 2.18 3.34
C LEU A 361 9.59 1.33 4.30
N PRO A 362 9.45 1.54 5.63
CA PRO A 362 10.28 0.84 6.62
C PRO A 362 9.95 -0.65 6.78
N ASP A 363 8.85 -1.13 6.20
CA ASP A 363 8.44 -2.55 6.28
C ASP A 363 9.17 -3.40 5.23
N ARG A 364 10.09 -4.25 5.71
CA ARG A 364 10.89 -5.13 4.86
C ARG A 364 10.15 -6.37 4.35
N ASN A 365 9.06 -6.78 4.98
CA ASN A 365 8.34 -7.99 4.56
C ASN A 365 7.61 -7.80 3.22
N SER A 366 7.38 -6.56 2.82
CA SER A 366 6.75 -6.20 1.55
C SER A 366 7.76 -6.03 0.40
N LEU A 367 9.06 -5.89 0.72
CA LEU A 367 10.10 -5.62 -0.29
C LEU A 367 10.36 -6.80 -1.23
N GLU A 368 10.39 -8.03 -0.71
CA GLU A 368 10.66 -9.21 -1.53
C GLU A 368 9.59 -9.42 -2.60
N ASN A 369 8.32 -9.20 -2.25
CA ASN A 369 7.19 -9.33 -3.17
C ASN A 369 7.21 -8.24 -4.26
N ALA A 370 7.60 -6.99 -3.93
CA ALA A 370 7.70 -5.90 -4.87
C ALA A 370 8.77 -6.19 -5.95
N TYR A 371 9.99 -6.56 -5.56
CA TYR A 371 11.04 -6.93 -6.51
C TYR A 371 10.69 -8.11 -7.42
N GLU A 372 9.91 -9.07 -6.93
CA GLU A 372 9.46 -10.19 -7.73
C GLU A 372 8.45 -9.77 -8.80
N GLY A 373 7.50 -8.89 -8.44
CA GLY A 373 6.55 -8.30 -9.38
C GLY A 373 7.24 -7.53 -10.50
N ASP A 374 8.23 -6.73 -10.15
CA ASP A 374 9.01 -5.94 -11.10
C ASP A 374 9.65 -6.78 -12.22
N ILE A 375 10.13 -8.00 -11.94
CA ILE A 375 10.72 -8.87 -12.98
C ILE A 375 9.67 -9.20 -14.04
N GLY A 376 8.49 -9.62 -13.64
CA GLY A 376 7.38 -9.92 -14.53
C GLY A 376 6.95 -8.70 -15.33
N ALA A 377 6.75 -7.56 -14.66
CA ALA A 377 6.38 -6.29 -15.27
C ALA A 377 7.43 -5.81 -16.29
N CYS A 378 8.74 -5.88 -15.97
CA CYS A 378 9.83 -5.59 -16.90
C CYS A 378 9.76 -6.50 -18.15
N GLY A 379 9.45 -7.79 -17.96
CA GLY A 379 9.28 -8.73 -19.06
C GLY A 379 8.13 -8.34 -19.98
N VAL A 380 6.96 -8.01 -19.44
CA VAL A 380 5.79 -7.56 -20.23
C VAL A 380 6.04 -6.22 -20.93
N LEU A 381 6.88 -5.36 -20.36
CA LEU A 381 7.38 -4.13 -21.03
C LEU A 381 8.44 -4.43 -22.11
N HIS A 382 8.77 -5.71 -22.35
CA HIS A 382 9.82 -6.17 -23.27
C HIS A 382 11.19 -5.54 -23.01
N ASP A 383 11.48 -5.18 -21.76
CA ASP A 383 12.72 -4.54 -21.33
C ASP A 383 13.68 -5.56 -20.68
N ALA A 384 14.50 -6.20 -21.51
CA ALA A 384 15.49 -7.17 -21.02
C ALA A 384 16.52 -6.55 -20.06
N GLY A 385 16.84 -5.27 -20.24
CA GLY A 385 17.75 -4.54 -19.34
C GLY A 385 17.15 -4.38 -17.94
N CYS A 386 15.87 -4.03 -17.86
CA CYS A 386 15.13 -3.96 -16.62
C CYS A 386 15.07 -5.34 -15.93
N VAL A 387 14.71 -6.41 -16.66
CA VAL A 387 14.69 -7.79 -16.15
C VAL A 387 16.03 -8.17 -15.52
N GLN A 388 17.14 -7.91 -16.22
CA GLN A 388 18.47 -8.23 -15.73
C GLN A 388 18.85 -7.42 -14.49
N ALA A 389 18.58 -6.12 -14.49
CA ALA A 389 18.89 -5.24 -13.35
C ALA A 389 18.11 -5.64 -12.09
N THR A 390 16.81 -5.95 -12.24
CA THR A 390 15.96 -6.39 -11.12
C THR A 390 16.41 -7.76 -10.61
N ARG A 391 16.74 -8.69 -11.52
CA ARG A 391 17.27 -10.03 -11.17
C ARG A 391 18.55 -9.93 -10.33
N GLU A 392 19.46 -9.02 -10.67
CA GLU A 392 20.72 -8.81 -9.94
C GLU A 392 20.50 -8.16 -8.56
N ALA A 393 19.45 -7.37 -8.42
CA ALA A 393 19.10 -6.70 -7.17
C ALA A 393 18.37 -7.60 -6.17
N LEU A 394 17.84 -8.77 -6.58
CA LEU A 394 17.07 -9.67 -5.72
C LEU A 394 17.88 -10.14 -4.50
N PRO A 395 17.36 -9.96 -3.28
CA PRO A 395 17.98 -10.53 -2.10
C PRO A 395 17.86 -12.06 -2.10
N PRO A 396 18.82 -12.80 -1.52
CA PRO A 396 18.67 -14.23 -1.34
C PRO A 396 17.51 -14.55 -0.40
N SER A 397 16.65 -15.50 -0.79
CA SER A 397 15.55 -15.98 0.06
C SER A 397 15.61 -17.50 0.20
N SER A 398 15.25 -17.98 1.39
CA SER A 398 15.06 -19.42 1.68
C SER A 398 13.57 -19.78 1.78
N ASP A 399 12.67 -18.83 1.61
CA ASP A 399 11.23 -19.05 1.61
C ASP A 399 10.80 -19.74 0.31
N SER A 400 10.02 -20.81 0.44
CA SER A 400 9.55 -21.58 -0.71
C SER A 400 8.54 -20.81 -1.56
N LEU A 401 7.67 -19.98 -0.96
CA LEU A 401 6.68 -19.18 -1.69
C LEU A 401 7.38 -18.08 -2.48
N VAL A 402 8.34 -17.38 -1.86
CA VAL A 402 9.21 -16.39 -2.51
C VAL A 402 9.95 -17.02 -3.69
N THR A 403 10.51 -18.22 -3.52
CA THR A 403 11.21 -18.94 -4.59
C THR A 403 10.28 -19.30 -5.75
N ILE A 404 9.06 -19.75 -5.47
CA ILE A 404 8.04 -20.05 -6.50
C ILE A 404 7.66 -18.76 -7.25
N GLY A 405 7.33 -17.69 -6.53
CA GLY A 405 6.97 -16.39 -7.13
C GLY A 405 8.07 -15.84 -8.03
N ARG A 406 9.31 -15.86 -7.56
CA ARG A 406 10.49 -15.42 -8.31
C ARG A 406 10.69 -16.21 -9.59
N THR A 407 10.62 -17.55 -9.51
CA THR A 407 10.80 -18.41 -10.68
C THR A 407 9.67 -18.21 -11.69
N ALA A 408 8.42 -18.05 -11.23
CA ALA A 408 7.29 -17.80 -12.09
C ALA A 408 7.38 -16.43 -12.80
N ASN A 409 7.87 -15.40 -12.13
CA ASN A 409 8.08 -14.10 -12.75
C ASN A 409 9.26 -14.10 -13.74
N LEU A 410 10.30 -14.89 -13.50
CA LEU A 410 11.38 -15.12 -14.48
C LEU A 410 10.86 -15.88 -15.72
N GLU A 411 10.08 -16.95 -15.54
CA GLU A 411 9.41 -17.64 -16.63
C GLU A 411 8.54 -16.69 -17.47
N LEU A 412 7.74 -15.85 -16.81
CA LEU A 412 6.89 -14.85 -17.46
C LEU A 412 7.73 -13.83 -18.24
N ALA A 413 8.81 -13.32 -17.66
CA ALA A 413 9.70 -12.38 -18.32
C ALA A 413 10.35 -13.01 -19.57
N ASP A 414 10.88 -14.20 -19.48
CA ASP A 414 11.48 -14.92 -20.60
C ASP A 414 10.43 -15.26 -21.69
N LEU A 415 9.17 -15.51 -21.30
CA LEU A 415 8.07 -15.72 -22.22
C LEU A 415 7.79 -14.46 -23.07
N PHE A 416 7.73 -13.28 -22.44
CA PHE A 416 7.49 -12.02 -23.15
C PHE A 416 8.70 -11.54 -23.97
N LEU A 417 9.92 -11.89 -23.54
CA LEU A 417 11.14 -11.68 -24.31
C LEU A 417 11.33 -12.71 -25.44
N GLU A 418 10.41 -13.65 -25.62
CA GLU A 418 10.47 -14.78 -26.56
C GLU A 418 11.69 -15.70 -26.38
N HIS A 419 12.23 -15.79 -25.15
CA HIS A 419 13.30 -16.69 -24.76
C HIS A 419 12.75 -18.09 -24.41
N TRP A 420 12.08 -18.73 -25.35
CA TRP A 420 11.27 -19.95 -25.14
C TRP A 420 11.99 -21.09 -24.42
N GLN A 421 13.30 -21.24 -24.66
CA GLN A 421 14.09 -22.28 -24.01
C GLN A 421 14.33 -21.95 -22.53
N ALA A 422 14.68 -20.71 -22.20
CA ALA A 422 14.86 -20.24 -20.83
C ALA A 422 13.53 -20.32 -20.06
N ALA A 423 12.44 -19.82 -20.64
CA ALA A 423 11.10 -19.93 -20.08
C ALA A 423 10.71 -21.39 -19.78
N ARG A 424 11.06 -22.35 -20.65
CA ARG A 424 10.84 -23.77 -20.39
C ARG A 424 11.66 -24.29 -19.23
N ASP A 425 12.92 -23.92 -19.16
CA ASP A 425 13.85 -24.42 -18.14
C ASP A 425 13.44 -23.87 -16.75
N GLU A 426 13.07 -22.59 -16.63
CA GLU A 426 12.48 -22.00 -15.41
C GLU A 426 11.15 -22.66 -15.06
N GLY A 427 10.18 -22.66 -15.99
CA GLY A 427 8.83 -23.22 -15.76
C GLY A 427 8.84 -24.70 -15.40
N SER A 428 9.78 -25.50 -15.95
CA SER A 428 9.88 -26.93 -15.59
C SER A 428 10.28 -27.16 -14.12
N SER A 429 10.90 -26.19 -13.48
CA SER A 429 11.31 -26.24 -12.08
C SER A 429 10.17 -25.92 -11.09
N ILE A 430 9.12 -25.23 -11.54
CA ILE A 430 8.02 -24.75 -10.70
C ILE A 430 7.08 -25.86 -10.19
N PRO A 431 6.62 -26.85 -11.00
CA PRO A 431 5.66 -27.85 -10.55
C PRO A 431 6.10 -28.68 -9.34
N PRO A 432 7.37 -29.10 -9.19
CA PRO A 432 7.84 -29.75 -7.97
C PRO A 432 7.73 -28.86 -6.72
N LEU A 433 8.05 -27.57 -6.87
CA LEU A 433 7.96 -26.59 -5.78
C LEU A 433 6.51 -26.35 -5.36
N ILE A 434 5.59 -26.14 -6.33
CA ILE A 434 4.16 -25.97 -6.06
C ILE A 434 3.60 -27.20 -5.34
N ARG A 435 3.99 -28.43 -5.72
CA ARG A 435 3.52 -29.65 -5.06
C ARG A 435 3.87 -29.70 -3.58
N SER A 436 4.94 -29.06 -3.17
CA SER A 436 5.33 -28.96 -1.74
C SER A 436 4.37 -28.09 -0.91
N LEU A 437 3.53 -27.27 -1.55
CA LEU A 437 2.49 -26.45 -0.87
C LEU A 437 1.31 -27.28 -0.35
N GLY A 438 1.28 -28.59 -0.64
CA GLY A 438 0.22 -29.48 -0.16
C GLY A 438 -1.12 -29.30 -0.90
N PRO A 439 -2.26 -29.19 -0.19
CA PRO A 439 -3.60 -29.21 -0.82
C PRO A 439 -3.86 -28.09 -1.84
N GLN A 440 -3.17 -26.95 -1.73
CA GLN A 440 -3.31 -25.82 -2.65
C GLN A 440 -2.67 -26.09 -4.02
N ALA A 441 -1.76 -27.05 -4.10
CA ALA A 441 -0.92 -27.31 -5.28
C ALA A 441 -1.73 -27.52 -6.56
N ASP A 442 -2.85 -28.27 -6.50
CA ASP A 442 -3.65 -28.57 -7.69
C ASP A 442 -4.25 -27.30 -8.32
N VAL A 443 -4.68 -26.35 -7.51
CA VAL A 443 -5.24 -25.08 -7.98
C VAL A 443 -4.17 -24.28 -8.74
N PHE A 444 -3.01 -24.06 -8.13
CA PHE A 444 -1.92 -23.29 -8.75
C PHE A 444 -1.38 -23.98 -10.00
N LEU A 445 -1.16 -25.31 -9.97
CA LEU A 445 -0.70 -26.05 -11.14
C LEU A 445 -1.65 -25.92 -12.32
N ARG A 446 -2.95 -26.08 -12.09
CA ARG A 446 -3.92 -26.13 -13.18
C ARG A 446 -4.32 -24.76 -13.71
N ARG A 447 -4.25 -23.71 -12.88
CA ARG A 447 -4.73 -22.38 -13.23
C ARG A 447 -3.61 -21.39 -13.56
N SER A 448 -2.45 -21.56 -12.95
CA SER A 448 -1.33 -20.63 -13.13
C SER A 448 -0.18 -21.26 -13.92
N GLU A 449 0.20 -22.50 -13.68
CA GLU A 449 1.42 -23.07 -14.23
C GLU A 449 1.22 -23.80 -15.57
N TYR A 450 0.26 -24.74 -15.63
CA TYR A 450 0.06 -25.52 -16.86
C TYR A 450 -0.33 -24.71 -18.10
N PRO A 451 -1.09 -23.59 -17.99
CA PRO A 451 -1.37 -22.75 -19.15
C PRO A 451 -0.09 -22.18 -19.79
N PHE A 452 0.85 -21.67 -18.98
CA PHE A 452 2.11 -21.10 -19.46
C PHE A 452 3.03 -22.18 -20.03
N LEU A 453 3.24 -23.28 -19.33
CA LEU A 453 4.00 -24.41 -19.85
C LEU A 453 3.43 -24.96 -21.16
N ALA A 454 2.10 -24.98 -21.32
CA ALA A 454 1.46 -25.38 -22.56
C ALA A 454 1.78 -24.41 -23.71
N PHE A 455 1.73 -23.11 -23.43
CA PHE A 455 2.04 -22.09 -24.41
C PHE A 455 3.52 -22.09 -24.82
N ILE A 456 4.41 -22.25 -23.85
CA ILE A 456 5.85 -22.39 -24.08
C ILE A 456 6.12 -23.63 -24.96
N ALA A 457 5.52 -24.79 -24.65
CA ALA A 457 5.64 -26.00 -25.44
C ALA A 457 5.17 -25.80 -26.90
N ALA A 458 4.06 -25.07 -27.10
CA ALA A 458 3.56 -24.75 -28.44
C ALA A 458 4.56 -23.88 -29.22
N ASN A 459 5.18 -22.88 -28.61
CA ASN A 459 6.21 -22.03 -29.23
C ASN A 459 7.48 -22.81 -29.58
N LEU A 460 7.79 -23.87 -28.82
CA LEU A 460 8.84 -24.82 -29.14
C LEU A 460 8.38 -25.91 -30.14
N SER A 461 7.21 -25.77 -30.75
CA SER A 461 6.61 -26.70 -31.71
C SER A 461 6.21 -28.07 -31.15
N ASP A 462 6.20 -28.23 -29.82
CA ASP A 462 5.71 -29.43 -29.12
C ASP A 462 4.21 -29.34 -28.84
N PHE A 463 3.41 -29.33 -29.89
CA PHE A 463 1.95 -29.23 -29.78
C PHE A 463 1.30 -30.42 -29.05
N LYS A 464 1.94 -31.59 -29.07
CA LYS A 464 1.43 -32.74 -28.35
C LYS A 464 1.45 -32.50 -26.84
N ASN A 465 2.56 -32.01 -26.31
CA ASN A 465 2.70 -31.68 -24.91
C ASN A 465 1.84 -30.44 -24.55
N ALA A 466 1.81 -29.43 -25.42
CA ALA A 466 0.98 -28.25 -25.26
C ALA A 466 -0.50 -28.63 -25.02
N HIS A 467 -1.07 -29.52 -25.86
CA HIS A 467 -2.45 -29.98 -25.65
C HIS A 467 -2.59 -30.84 -24.38
N ALA A 468 -1.64 -31.72 -24.09
CA ALA A 468 -1.68 -32.53 -22.87
C ALA A 468 -1.68 -31.70 -21.57
N LEU A 469 -1.05 -30.52 -21.59
CA LEU A 469 -1.03 -29.62 -20.45
C LEU A 469 -2.28 -28.72 -20.40
N ILE A 470 -2.64 -28.07 -21.54
CA ILE A 470 -3.76 -27.13 -21.55
C ILE A 470 -5.11 -27.81 -21.28
N ASP A 471 -5.26 -29.10 -21.65
CA ASP A 471 -6.47 -29.88 -21.38
C ASP A 471 -6.70 -30.16 -19.88
N LYS A 472 -5.67 -30.05 -19.05
CA LYS A 472 -5.79 -30.16 -17.59
C LYS A 472 -6.34 -28.90 -16.94
N THR A 473 -6.38 -27.79 -17.66
CA THR A 473 -6.79 -26.48 -17.11
C THR A 473 -8.31 -26.32 -17.10
N PRO A 474 -8.89 -25.58 -16.15
CA PRO A 474 -10.33 -25.41 -16.06
C PRO A 474 -10.87 -24.41 -17.10
N ALA A 475 -12.18 -24.44 -17.29
CA ALA A 475 -12.86 -23.63 -18.33
C ALA A 475 -13.39 -22.26 -17.82
N ASP A 476 -13.22 -21.98 -16.53
CA ASP A 476 -13.54 -20.70 -15.88
C ASP A 476 -12.30 -19.82 -15.61
N CYS A 477 -11.14 -20.25 -16.01
CA CYS A 477 -9.86 -19.59 -15.86
C CYS A 477 -9.57 -18.73 -17.11
N VAL A 478 -9.52 -17.41 -16.97
CA VAL A 478 -9.38 -16.46 -18.09
C VAL A 478 -8.06 -16.68 -18.84
N VAL A 479 -6.93 -16.74 -18.17
CA VAL A 479 -5.62 -17.00 -18.80
C VAL A 479 -5.60 -18.36 -19.51
N CYS A 480 -6.24 -19.39 -18.95
CA CYS A 480 -6.34 -20.70 -19.56
C CYS A 480 -7.08 -20.63 -20.92
N LEU A 481 -8.17 -19.88 -21.00
CA LEU A 481 -8.94 -19.69 -22.24
C LEU A 481 -8.14 -18.88 -23.26
N ARG A 482 -7.46 -17.82 -22.82
CA ARG A 482 -6.59 -17.00 -23.66
C ARG A 482 -5.49 -17.85 -24.32
N LEU A 483 -4.75 -18.63 -23.52
CA LEU A 483 -3.65 -19.43 -24.02
C LEU A 483 -4.14 -20.64 -24.86
N ARG A 484 -5.33 -21.21 -24.60
CA ARG A 484 -5.99 -22.14 -25.53
C ARG A 484 -6.21 -21.49 -26.89
N GLY A 485 -6.75 -20.28 -26.90
CA GLY A 485 -6.97 -19.51 -28.12
C GLY A 485 -5.67 -19.26 -28.89
N ARG A 486 -4.59 -18.89 -28.21
CA ARG A 486 -3.27 -18.66 -28.83
C ARG A 486 -2.68 -19.93 -29.41
N ILE A 487 -2.74 -21.06 -28.68
CA ILE A 487 -2.25 -22.38 -29.16
C ILE A 487 -3.01 -22.83 -30.41
N ASP A 488 -4.34 -22.64 -30.45
CA ASP A 488 -5.16 -22.94 -31.62
C ASP A 488 -4.84 -22.01 -32.81
N ALA A 489 -4.57 -20.73 -32.55
CA ALA A 489 -4.14 -19.76 -33.57
C ALA A 489 -2.82 -20.17 -34.23
N MET A 490 -1.83 -20.60 -33.45
CA MET A 490 -0.55 -21.09 -33.96
C MET A 490 -0.69 -22.29 -34.90
N GLN A 491 -1.75 -23.08 -34.72
CA GLN A 491 -2.10 -24.20 -35.60
C GLN A 491 -3.09 -23.84 -36.71
N HIS A 492 -3.37 -22.53 -36.91
CA HIS A 492 -4.35 -22.01 -37.88
C HIS A 492 -5.79 -22.54 -37.68
N ARG A 493 -6.12 -22.97 -36.45
CA ARG A 493 -7.45 -23.45 -36.07
C ARG A 493 -8.36 -22.27 -35.69
N TRP A 494 -8.57 -21.34 -36.63
CA TRP A 494 -9.21 -20.07 -36.39
C TRP A 494 -10.57 -20.13 -35.68
N PRO A 495 -11.52 -21.02 -36.07
CA PRO A 495 -12.81 -21.09 -35.36
C PRO A 495 -12.70 -21.52 -33.89
N ALA A 496 -11.79 -22.43 -33.57
CA ALA A 496 -11.55 -22.87 -32.20
C ALA A 496 -10.87 -21.76 -31.38
N SER A 497 -9.88 -21.11 -31.97
CA SER A 497 -9.20 -19.96 -31.36
C SER A 497 -10.20 -18.83 -31.02
N GLU A 498 -11.06 -18.45 -31.98
CA GLU A 498 -12.09 -17.41 -31.78
C GLU A 498 -13.12 -17.80 -30.70
N TYR A 499 -13.49 -19.08 -30.61
CA TYR A 499 -14.38 -19.59 -29.56
C TYR A 499 -13.79 -19.35 -28.17
N TRP A 500 -12.50 -19.61 -27.98
CA TRP A 500 -11.84 -19.45 -26.69
C TRP A 500 -11.68 -17.96 -26.32
N PHE A 501 -11.30 -17.09 -27.26
CA PHE A 501 -11.16 -15.67 -27.00
C PHE A 501 -12.51 -15.01 -26.68
N ARG A 502 -13.57 -15.41 -27.38
CA ARG A 502 -14.93 -14.92 -27.07
C ARG A 502 -15.32 -15.26 -25.63
N ARG A 503 -15.00 -16.44 -25.16
CA ARG A 503 -15.24 -16.86 -23.77
C ARG A 503 -14.36 -16.09 -22.79
N ALA A 504 -13.08 -15.92 -23.07
CA ALA A 504 -12.17 -15.16 -22.21
C ALA A 504 -12.64 -13.72 -22.01
N VAL A 505 -13.00 -13.02 -23.11
CA VAL A 505 -13.54 -11.65 -23.07
C VAL A 505 -14.89 -11.59 -22.34
N ALA A 506 -15.73 -12.62 -22.46
CA ALA A 506 -17.00 -12.67 -21.74
C ALA A 506 -16.83 -12.85 -20.22
N LEU A 507 -15.78 -13.58 -19.77
CA LEU A 507 -15.46 -13.76 -18.36
C LEU A 507 -14.76 -12.55 -17.75
N ALA A 508 -13.98 -11.80 -18.52
CA ALA A 508 -13.24 -10.63 -18.09
C ALA A 508 -13.41 -9.46 -19.06
N PRO A 509 -14.61 -8.85 -19.11
CA PRO A 509 -14.91 -7.79 -20.07
C PRO A 509 -14.18 -6.48 -19.82
N SER A 510 -13.68 -6.25 -18.59
CA SER A 510 -13.05 -4.97 -18.19
C SER A 510 -11.52 -4.96 -18.32
N VAL A 511 -10.88 -6.11 -18.56
CA VAL A 511 -9.41 -6.19 -18.73
C VAL A 511 -9.02 -6.24 -20.21
N PRO A 512 -7.81 -5.76 -20.60
CA PRO A 512 -7.41 -5.62 -22.00
C PRO A 512 -6.98 -6.95 -22.66
N PHE A 513 -6.46 -7.89 -21.90
CA PHE A 513 -5.65 -9.02 -22.38
C PHE A 513 -6.39 -9.96 -23.33
N GLY A 514 -7.68 -10.26 -23.08
CA GLY A 514 -8.46 -11.16 -23.93
C GLY A 514 -8.69 -10.58 -25.34
N GLU A 515 -8.93 -9.29 -25.46
CA GLU A 515 -9.09 -8.62 -26.75
C GLU A 515 -7.75 -8.40 -27.44
N THR A 516 -6.65 -8.20 -26.70
CA THR A 516 -5.28 -8.14 -27.24
C THR A 516 -4.91 -9.45 -27.94
N ASP A 517 -5.06 -10.59 -27.26
CA ASP A 517 -4.77 -11.89 -27.82
C ASP A 517 -5.68 -12.23 -29.03
N TRP A 518 -6.96 -11.82 -28.96
CA TRP A 518 -7.88 -11.97 -30.08
C TRP A 518 -7.48 -11.11 -31.28
N GLY A 519 -7.07 -9.86 -31.04
CA GLY A 519 -6.52 -8.97 -32.07
C GLY A 519 -5.28 -9.54 -32.73
N GLN A 520 -4.35 -10.11 -31.94
CA GLN A 520 -3.15 -10.79 -32.45
C GLN A 520 -3.51 -11.97 -33.37
N MET A 521 -4.47 -12.80 -32.98
CA MET A 521 -4.94 -13.91 -33.82
C MET A 521 -5.51 -13.42 -35.13
N LEU A 522 -6.31 -12.36 -35.13
CA LEU A 522 -6.90 -11.77 -36.34
C LEU A 522 -5.82 -11.16 -37.25
N LEU A 523 -4.80 -10.54 -36.68
CA LEU A 523 -3.63 -10.07 -37.40
C LEU A 523 -2.87 -11.23 -38.08
N MET A 524 -2.65 -12.34 -37.37
CA MET A 524 -2.07 -13.55 -37.95
C MET A 524 -2.91 -14.15 -39.05
N LYS A 525 -4.25 -14.11 -38.94
CA LYS A 525 -5.21 -14.57 -39.92
C LYS A 525 -5.25 -13.67 -41.17
N GLY A 526 -4.80 -12.41 -41.09
CA GLY A 526 -4.88 -11.40 -42.12
C GLY A 526 -6.20 -10.63 -42.13
N ASP A 527 -7.02 -10.73 -41.10
CA ASP A 527 -8.26 -9.99 -40.94
C ASP A 527 -7.97 -8.66 -40.17
N PHE A 528 -7.36 -7.73 -40.92
CA PHE A 528 -6.81 -6.51 -40.31
C PHE A 528 -7.90 -5.56 -39.77
N ASP A 529 -9.09 -5.52 -40.39
CA ASP A 529 -10.20 -4.70 -39.90
C ASP A 529 -10.73 -5.19 -38.55
N ALA A 530 -10.96 -6.49 -38.45
CA ALA A 530 -11.37 -7.10 -37.19
C ALA A 530 -10.26 -7.03 -36.10
N ALA A 531 -8.98 -7.15 -36.52
CA ALA A 531 -7.85 -6.97 -35.61
C ALA A 531 -7.84 -5.56 -34.99
N ILE A 532 -7.96 -4.51 -35.82
CA ILE A 532 -8.01 -3.12 -35.38
C ILE A 532 -9.18 -2.90 -34.41
N GLU A 533 -10.37 -3.45 -34.69
CA GLU A 533 -11.52 -3.34 -33.77
C GLU A 533 -11.20 -3.91 -32.38
N LYS A 534 -10.58 -5.11 -32.34
CA LYS A 534 -10.24 -5.74 -31.05
C LYS A 534 -9.14 -4.98 -30.30
N LEU A 535 -8.09 -4.56 -31.01
CA LEU A 535 -6.97 -3.83 -30.42
C LEU A 535 -7.37 -2.44 -29.91
N THR A 536 -8.25 -1.74 -30.65
CA THR A 536 -8.85 -0.48 -30.16
C THR A 536 -9.64 -0.68 -28.87
N ARG A 537 -10.41 -1.77 -28.77
CA ARG A 537 -11.13 -2.10 -27.52
C ARG A 537 -10.20 -2.47 -26.39
N ALA A 538 -9.12 -3.20 -26.67
CA ALA A 538 -8.08 -3.51 -25.69
C ALA A 538 -7.42 -2.25 -25.15
N HIS A 539 -7.01 -1.34 -26.05
CA HIS A 539 -6.44 -0.06 -25.67
C HIS A 539 -7.40 0.80 -24.83
N ALA A 540 -8.70 0.83 -25.16
CA ALA A 540 -9.69 1.57 -24.38
C ALA A 540 -9.82 1.05 -22.92
N LYS A 541 -9.51 -0.23 -22.67
CA LYS A 541 -9.52 -0.84 -21.32
C LYS A 541 -8.20 -0.67 -20.58
N GLY A 542 -7.09 -0.73 -21.31
CA GLY A 542 -5.72 -0.55 -20.80
C GLY A 542 -4.97 0.50 -21.62
N PRO A 543 -5.18 1.80 -21.36
CA PRO A 543 -4.62 2.87 -22.21
C PRO A 543 -3.08 2.93 -22.21
N HIS A 544 -2.44 2.38 -21.17
CA HIS A 544 -0.98 2.36 -21.03
C HIS A 544 -0.36 1.00 -21.42
N PHE A 545 -1.17 0.06 -21.90
CA PHE A 545 -0.69 -1.22 -22.38
C PHE A 545 -0.12 -1.08 -23.78
N ALA A 546 1.17 -1.32 -23.97
CA ALA A 546 1.87 -1.09 -25.25
C ALA A 546 1.52 -2.10 -26.36
N ASP A 547 1.29 -3.37 -25.99
CA ASP A 547 1.09 -4.46 -26.95
C ASP A 547 -0.08 -4.23 -27.92
N PRO A 548 -1.29 -3.81 -27.46
CA PRO A 548 -2.36 -3.49 -28.40
C PRO A 548 -1.99 -2.41 -29.40
N LEU A 549 -1.25 -1.39 -28.97
CA LEU A 549 -0.84 -0.26 -29.83
C LEU A 549 0.16 -0.70 -30.89
N GLU A 550 1.16 -1.49 -30.53
CA GLU A 550 2.12 -2.05 -31.48
C GLU A 550 1.42 -2.89 -32.55
N MET A 551 0.57 -3.83 -32.12
CA MET A 551 -0.18 -4.70 -33.04
C MET A 551 -1.18 -3.92 -33.88
N TRP A 552 -1.78 -2.85 -33.35
CA TRP A 552 -2.67 -1.96 -34.11
C TRP A 552 -1.88 -1.19 -35.18
N GLY A 553 -0.69 -0.69 -34.84
CA GLY A 553 0.24 -0.11 -35.79
C GLY A 553 0.58 -1.08 -36.94
N GLU A 554 0.90 -2.35 -36.63
CA GLU A 554 1.14 -3.39 -37.64
C GLU A 554 -0.09 -3.62 -38.54
N ALA A 555 -1.29 -3.72 -37.99
CA ALA A 555 -2.51 -3.90 -38.75
C ALA A 555 -2.78 -2.72 -39.71
N LEU A 556 -2.57 -1.48 -39.25
CA LEU A 556 -2.67 -0.27 -40.04
C LEU A 556 -1.62 -0.23 -41.17
N MET A 557 -0.37 -0.61 -40.89
CA MET A 557 0.68 -0.73 -41.89
C MET A 557 0.29 -1.72 -42.98
N ARG A 558 -0.26 -2.88 -42.63
CA ARG A 558 -0.77 -3.88 -43.59
C ARG A 558 -1.92 -3.36 -44.46
N LYS A 559 -2.65 -2.34 -44.00
CA LYS A 559 -3.71 -1.65 -44.74
C LYS A 559 -3.21 -0.41 -45.48
N ASN A 560 -1.91 -0.18 -45.59
CA ASN A 560 -1.29 1.00 -46.20
C ASN A 560 -1.71 2.32 -45.51
N ARG A 561 -2.00 2.29 -44.22
CA ARG A 561 -2.32 3.46 -43.39
C ARG A 561 -1.14 3.82 -42.52
N SER A 562 0.03 4.09 -43.17
CA SER A 562 1.28 4.39 -42.46
C SER A 562 1.19 5.65 -41.59
N ASP A 563 0.39 6.63 -42.00
CA ASP A 563 0.09 7.86 -41.25
C ASP A 563 -0.46 7.57 -39.86
N LEU A 564 -1.42 6.67 -39.75
CA LEU A 564 -2.03 6.24 -38.49
C LEU A 564 -1.11 5.27 -37.74
N ALA A 565 -0.47 4.34 -38.44
CA ALA A 565 0.45 3.37 -37.81
C ALA A 565 1.59 4.05 -37.04
N LEU A 566 2.15 5.13 -37.62
CA LEU A 566 3.21 5.90 -36.95
C LEU A 566 2.75 6.54 -35.64
N ALA A 567 1.50 6.97 -35.54
CA ALA A 567 0.93 7.51 -34.30
C ALA A 567 0.83 6.42 -33.22
N GLU A 568 0.34 5.22 -33.58
CA GLU A 568 0.21 4.10 -32.65
C GLU A 568 1.58 3.62 -32.12
N PHE A 569 2.59 3.50 -32.99
CA PHE A 569 3.95 3.16 -32.57
C PHE A 569 4.58 4.23 -31.67
N ALA A 570 4.35 5.52 -31.98
CA ALA A 570 4.84 6.60 -31.14
C ALA A 570 4.17 6.60 -29.76
N GLU A 571 2.90 6.24 -29.68
CA GLU A 571 2.20 6.08 -28.41
C GLU A 571 2.69 4.84 -27.65
N ALA A 572 2.82 3.68 -28.29
CA ALA A 572 3.37 2.46 -27.69
C ALA A 572 4.76 2.70 -27.07
N ASN A 573 5.61 3.48 -27.75
CA ASN A 573 6.95 3.83 -27.28
C ASN A 573 6.96 4.67 -25.99
N ARG A 574 5.88 5.34 -25.65
CA ARG A 574 5.78 6.06 -24.35
C ARG A 574 5.71 5.10 -23.18
N TYR A 575 5.15 3.92 -23.39
CA TYR A 575 4.92 2.90 -22.37
C TYR A 575 5.97 1.80 -22.39
N ALA A 576 6.48 1.42 -23.57
CA ALA A 576 7.51 0.39 -23.73
C ALA A 576 8.70 0.89 -24.60
N PRO A 577 9.52 1.87 -24.11
CA PRO A 577 10.56 2.51 -24.92
C PRO A 577 11.78 1.62 -25.20
N ASN A 578 11.87 0.47 -24.54
CA ASN A 578 12.98 -0.48 -24.70
C ASN A 578 12.55 -1.77 -25.44
N TRP A 579 11.41 -1.75 -26.11
CA TRP A 579 10.91 -2.88 -26.89
C TRP A 579 11.52 -2.90 -28.30
N GLY A 580 12.47 -3.82 -28.54
CA GLY A 580 13.19 -3.91 -29.81
C GLY A 580 12.30 -4.13 -31.03
N ARG A 581 11.29 -5.02 -30.93
CA ARG A 581 10.32 -5.26 -32.00
C ARG A 581 9.50 -4.00 -32.37
N LEU A 582 9.07 -3.21 -31.39
CA LEU A 582 8.35 -1.96 -31.62
C LEU A 582 9.18 -1.02 -32.52
N HIS A 583 10.44 -0.84 -32.21
CA HIS A 583 11.34 0.00 -33.01
C HIS A 583 11.59 -0.57 -34.42
N LEU A 584 11.65 -1.91 -34.55
CA LEU A 584 11.75 -2.56 -35.85
C LEU A 584 10.52 -2.25 -36.72
N LYS A 585 9.31 -2.47 -36.20
CA LYS A 585 8.05 -2.22 -36.93
C LYS A 585 7.80 -0.75 -37.24
N TRP A 586 8.18 0.12 -36.30
CA TRP A 586 8.16 1.56 -36.54
C TRP A 586 9.13 1.98 -37.67
N GLY A 587 10.36 1.45 -37.64
CA GLY A 587 11.34 1.69 -38.70
C GLY A 587 10.87 1.20 -40.08
N GLU A 588 10.27 0.01 -40.15
CA GLU A 588 9.69 -0.50 -41.39
C GLU A 588 8.58 0.44 -41.93
N THR A 589 7.71 0.90 -41.07
CA THR A 589 6.62 1.81 -41.43
C THR A 589 7.16 3.15 -41.94
N LEU A 590 8.18 3.71 -41.30
CA LEU A 590 8.86 4.92 -41.75
C LEU A 590 9.52 4.73 -43.12
N LEU A 591 10.17 3.59 -43.34
CA LEU A 591 10.80 3.28 -44.61
C LEU A 591 9.75 3.19 -45.73
N TYR A 592 8.64 2.48 -45.51
CA TYR A 592 7.55 2.36 -46.47
C TYR A 592 6.81 3.69 -46.75
N SER A 593 6.82 4.61 -45.78
CA SER A 593 6.19 5.94 -45.95
C SER A 593 7.14 7.01 -46.50
N GLY A 594 8.38 6.63 -46.89
CA GLY A 594 9.32 7.52 -47.53
C GLY A 594 10.16 8.38 -46.58
N HIS A 595 10.32 7.95 -45.32
CA HIS A 595 11.13 8.61 -44.26
C HIS A 595 12.38 7.78 -43.90
N PRO A 596 13.32 7.53 -44.86
CA PRO A 596 14.44 6.60 -44.66
C PRO A 596 15.42 7.03 -43.55
N ASP A 597 15.60 8.32 -43.31
CA ASP A 597 16.55 8.80 -42.30
C ASP A 597 15.98 8.64 -40.87
N GLU A 598 14.68 8.73 -40.70
CA GLU A 598 14.00 8.42 -39.45
C GLU A 598 13.94 6.90 -39.23
N ALA A 599 13.69 6.13 -40.30
CA ALA A 599 13.71 4.67 -40.27
C ALA A 599 15.06 4.14 -39.77
N LYS A 600 16.19 4.69 -40.26
CA LYS A 600 17.54 4.33 -39.81
C LYS A 600 17.73 4.50 -38.29
N LYS A 601 17.18 5.57 -37.71
CA LYS A 601 17.24 5.80 -36.26
C LYS A 601 16.50 4.71 -35.49
N GLN A 602 15.32 4.33 -35.97
CA GLN A 602 14.54 3.26 -35.33
C GLN A 602 15.21 1.89 -35.47
N PHE A 603 15.75 1.56 -36.63
CA PHE A 603 16.51 0.32 -36.83
C PHE A 603 17.78 0.27 -35.98
N ALA A 604 18.51 1.38 -35.86
CA ALA A 604 19.67 1.47 -34.97
C ALA A 604 19.28 1.26 -33.51
N ARG A 605 18.11 1.78 -33.09
CA ARG A 605 17.59 1.54 -31.75
C ARG A 605 17.20 0.08 -31.56
N ALA A 606 16.46 -0.52 -32.49
CA ALA A 606 16.08 -1.93 -32.49
C ALA A 606 17.32 -2.86 -32.37
N ALA A 607 18.41 -2.53 -33.07
CA ALA A 607 19.65 -3.31 -33.02
C ALA A 607 20.36 -3.29 -31.67
N GLN A 608 20.11 -2.28 -30.83
CA GLN A 608 20.67 -2.13 -29.48
C GLN A 608 19.83 -2.82 -28.42
N LEU A 609 18.59 -3.20 -28.75
CA LEU A 609 17.62 -3.78 -27.84
C LEU A 609 17.49 -5.29 -28.06
N GLU A 610 16.81 -5.97 -27.11
CA GLU A 610 16.51 -7.39 -27.27
C GLU A 610 15.52 -7.59 -28.42
N LEU A 611 15.83 -8.59 -29.23
CA LEU A 611 15.00 -9.01 -30.37
C LEU A 611 14.87 -10.53 -30.38
N SER A 612 13.72 -11.04 -30.76
CA SER A 612 13.55 -12.45 -31.04
C SER A 612 14.44 -12.90 -32.24
N ALA A 613 14.71 -14.19 -32.33
CA ALA A 613 15.48 -14.74 -33.46
C ALA A 613 14.84 -14.36 -34.82
N LYS A 614 13.52 -14.32 -34.88
CA LYS A 614 12.74 -13.93 -36.07
C LYS A 614 12.95 -12.44 -36.39
N ASP A 615 12.83 -11.58 -35.41
CA ASP A 615 12.95 -10.13 -35.60
C ASP A 615 14.37 -9.71 -35.95
N ARG A 616 15.39 -10.40 -35.39
CA ARG A 616 16.80 -10.21 -35.82
C ARG A 616 17.03 -10.53 -37.30
N VAL A 617 16.39 -11.58 -37.80
CA VAL A 617 16.44 -11.92 -39.24
C VAL A 617 15.71 -10.87 -40.08
N GLU A 618 14.58 -10.38 -39.61
CA GLU A 618 13.80 -9.33 -40.27
C GLU A 618 14.59 -8.02 -40.32
N LEU A 619 15.16 -7.58 -39.21
CA LEU A 619 15.98 -6.37 -39.14
C LEU A 619 17.14 -6.43 -40.15
N LYS A 620 17.85 -7.58 -40.25
CA LYS A 620 18.97 -7.74 -41.20
C LYS A 620 18.56 -7.61 -42.66
N LYS A 621 17.29 -7.80 -43.02
CA LYS A 621 16.79 -7.63 -44.40
C LYS A 621 16.58 -6.15 -44.76
N VAL A 622 16.21 -5.34 -43.80
CA VAL A 622 15.86 -3.92 -44.01
C VAL A 622 16.96 -2.96 -43.61
N TRP A 623 17.93 -3.42 -42.84
CA TRP A 623 19.02 -2.60 -42.33
C TRP A 623 20.32 -3.41 -42.13
N THR A 624 21.41 -2.91 -42.71
CA THR A 624 22.72 -3.59 -42.68
C THR A 624 23.74 -2.92 -41.74
N GLY A 625 23.32 -1.91 -40.94
CA GLY A 625 24.15 -1.20 -39.97
C GLY A 625 24.74 0.07 -40.50
#